data_9179fe4fbb5de7877b648fd40fd027b7
#
_entry.id   9179fe4fbb5de7877b648fd40fd027b7
#
_cell.length_a   1.000
_cell.length_b   1.000
_cell.length_c   1.000
_cell.angle_alpha   90.00
_cell.angle_beta   90.00
_cell.angle_gamma   90.00
#
_symmetry.space_group_name_H-M   'P 1'
#
loop_
_entity.id
_entity.type
_entity.pdbx_description
1 polymer ?
#
loop_
_entity_poly.entity_id
_entity_poly.type
_entity_poly.pdbx_seq_one_letter_code
_entity_poly.pdbx_strand_id
1 'polypeptide(L)'
;MTFNDVFKSSFLDSFSSFSLLDTALCLGAAFVIGLFIFYVYQKTYSGVLYSRSFNVSLVAILMVTTLVICGVTSNVVLSLGMVGALSIVRFRTAVKDPMDLVFLFWAIAEGILCGASLLPLALLGCPILGIFLLVFANHQQKDNPYLIIVRLMDGELEQKVEG
;
A
#
# COMPACT_ATOMS: atom_id res chain seq x y z
N MET A 1 -20.94 -12.03 39.51
CA MET A 1 -20.45 -11.61 38.15
C MET A 1 -18.95 -11.46 38.26
N THR A 2 -18.22 -12.45 37.78
CA THR A 2 -16.75 -12.44 37.82
C THR A 2 -16.21 -11.68 36.61
N PHE A 3 -15.10 -10.97 36.77
CA PHE A 3 -14.45 -10.21 35.69
C PHE A 3 -14.25 -11.05 34.41
N ASN A 4 -14.00 -12.36 34.58
CA ASN A 4 -13.91 -13.34 33.49
C ASN A 4 -15.23 -13.54 32.74
N ASP A 5 -16.40 -13.44 33.40
CA ASP A 5 -17.70 -13.64 32.76
C ASP A 5 -18.08 -12.42 31.91
N VAL A 6 -17.75 -11.22 32.38
CA VAL A 6 -17.96 -9.96 31.62
C VAL A 6 -17.04 -9.88 30.42
N PHE A 7 -15.76 -10.30 30.61
CA PHE A 7 -14.78 -10.30 29.51
C PHE A 7 -15.15 -11.32 28.43
N LYS A 8 -15.59 -12.52 28.85
CA LYS A 8 -15.98 -13.60 27.95
C LYS A 8 -17.29 -13.29 27.19
N SER A 9 -18.29 -12.69 27.85
CA SER A 9 -19.53 -12.28 27.18
C SER A 9 -19.29 -11.14 26.19
N SER A 10 -18.55 -10.10 26.58
CA SER A 10 -18.19 -9.00 25.67
C SER A 10 -17.33 -9.46 24.49
N PHE A 11 -16.46 -10.45 24.70
CA PHE A 11 -15.64 -11.02 23.65
C PHE A 11 -16.48 -11.86 22.67
N LEU A 12 -17.39 -12.70 23.18
CA LEU A 12 -18.30 -13.52 22.38
C LEU A 12 -19.33 -12.68 21.62
N ASP A 13 -19.86 -11.62 22.23
CA ASP A 13 -20.79 -10.68 21.58
C ASP A 13 -20.10 -9.88 20.46
N SER A 14 -18.82 -9.53 20.65
CA SER A 14 -18.02 -8.90 19.59
C SER A 14 -17.76 -9.85 18.41
N PHE A 15 -17.58 -11.15 18.68
CA PHE A 15 -17.44 -12.15 17.62
C PHE A 15 -18.75 -12.46 16.89
N SER A 16 -19.88 -12.41 17.59
CA SER A 16 -21.20 -12.68 16.98
C SER A 16 -21.69 -11.52 16.09
N SER A 17 -21.23 -10.30 16.35
CA SER A 17 -21.50 -9.14 15.50
C SER A 17 -20.56 -9.03 14.29
N PHE A 18 -19.47 -9.82 14.27
CA PHE A 18 -18.49 -9.83 13.18
C PHE A 18 -18.92 -10.85 12.11
N SER A 19 -19.49 -10.37 11.03
CA SER A 19 -19.80 -11.23 9.89
C SER A 19 -18.47 -11.65 9.21
N LEU A 20 -18.06 -12.87 9.45
CA LEU A 20 -16.88 -13.46 8.80
C LEU A 20 -17.00 -13.42 7.27
N LEU A 21 -18.21 -13.51 6.75
CA LEU A 21 -18.50 -13.39 5.33
C LEU A 21 -18.19 -11.99 4.81
N ASP A 22 -18.62 -10.95 5.51
CA ASP A 22 -18.38 -9.56 5.08
C ASP A 22 -16.89 -9.23 5.11
N THR A 23 -16.20 -9.67 6.17
CA THR A 23 -14.74 -9.49 6.25
C THR A 23 -14.02 -10.23 5.13
N ALA A 24 -14.42 -11.46 4.81
CA ALA A 24 -13.83 -12.22 3.72
C ALA A 24 -14.09 -11.56 2.36
N LEU A 25 -15.28 -10.99 2.16
CA LEU A 25 -15.62 -10.22 0.95
C LEU A 25 -14.79 -8.94 0.83
N CYS A 26 -14.67 -8.18 1.91
CA CYS A 26 -13.83 -6.97 1.94
C CYS A 26 -12.37 -7.29 1.65
N LEU A 27 -11.84 -8.37 2.25
CA LEU A 27 -10.47 -8.80 2.04
C LEU A 27 -10.24 -9.34 0.63
N GLY A 28 -11.20 -10.08 0.07
CA GLY A 28 -11.19 -10.54 -1.31
C GLY A 28 -11.20 -9.39 -2.30
N ALA A 29 -12.06 -8.39 -2.09
CA ALA A 29 -12.10 -7.18 -2.91
C ALA A 29 -10.79 -6.38 -2.80
N ALA A 30 -10.26 -6.23 -1.60
CA ALA A 30 -8.97 -5.59 -1.36
C ALA A 30 -7.83 -6.29 -2.10
N PHE A 31 -7.83 -7.61 -2.13
CA PHE A 31 -6.84 -8.38 -2.88
C PHE A 31 -6.92 -8.12 -4.39
N VAL A 32 -8.14 -8.13 -4.95
CA VAL A 32 -8.37 -7.85 -6.39
C VAL A 32 -7.91 -6.44 -6.75
N ILE A 33 -8.28 -5.43 -5.93
CA ILE A 33 -7.83 -4.04 -6.11
C ILE A 33 -6.31 -3.94 -5.96
N GLY A 34 -5.72 -4.66 -5.00
CA GLY A 34 -4.27 -4.74 -4.83
C GLY A 34 -3.55 -5.29 -6.06
N LEU A 35 -4.10 -6.33 -6.70
CA LEU A 35 -3.56 -6.86 -7.95
C LEU A 35 -3.68 -5.84 -9.11
N PHE A 36 -4.74 -5.05 -9.14
CA PHE A 36 -4.88 -3.97 -10.12
C PHE A 36 -3.80 -2.88 -9.91
N ILE A 37 -3.59 -2.44 -8.68
CA ILE A 37 -2.51 -1.49 -8.34
C ILE A 37 -1.14 -2.07 -8.69
N PHE A 38 -0.91 -3.34 -8.38
CA PHE A 38 0.31 -4.07 -8.75
C PHE A 38 0.57 -4.01 -10.25
N TYR A 39 -0.46 -4.25 -11.07
CA TYR A 39 -0.37 -4.21 -12.52
C TYR A 39 -0.10 -2.78 -13.04
N VAL A 40 -0.79 -1.77 -12.50
CA VAL A 40 -0.59 -0.36 -12.87
C VAL A 40 0.85 0.08 -12.52
N TYR A 41 1.34 -0.26 -11.31
CA TYR A 41 2.71 0.05 -10.91
C TYR A 41 3.74 -0.59 -11.85
N GLN A 42 3.56 -1.88 -12.16
CA GLN A 42 4.46 -2.60 -13.06
C GLN A 42 4.50 -1.96 -14.46
N LYS A 43 3.38 -1.43 -14.93
CA LYS A 43 3.29 -0.80 -16.24
C LYS A 43 3.77 0.65 -16.24
N THR A 44 3.69 1.33 -15.10
CA THR A 44 4.17 2.70 -14.90
C THR A 44 5.70 2.74 -14.79
N TYR A 45 6.29 1.78 -14.08
CA TYR A 45 7.74 1.66 -13.93
C TYR A 45 8.29 0.62 -14.88
N SER A 46 8.91 1.07 -15.98
CA SER A 46 9.66 0.20 -16.90
C SER A 46 11.15 0.52 -16.78
N GLY A 47 11.99 -0.46 -16.41
CA GLY A 47 13.45 -0.33 -16.43
C GLY A 47 14.12 -0.49 -15.07
N VAL A 48 15.26 0.20 -14.89
CA VAL A 48 16.19 0.06 -13.75
C VAL A 48 15.58 0.47 -12.40
N LEU A 49 14.55 1.32 -12.41
CA LEU A 49 13.88 1.84 -11.20
C LEU A 49 12.77 0.92 -10.66
N TYR A 50 12.39 -0.13 -11.38
CA TYR A 50 11.35 -1.05 -10.93
C TYR A 50 11.81 -1.90 -9.74
N SER A 51 11.16 -1.72 -8.58
CA SER A 51 11.39 -2.55 -7.40
C SER A 51 10.25 -3.55 -7.20
N ARG A 52 10.52 -4.83 -7.48
CA ARG A 52 9.54 -5.91 -7.26
C ARG A 52 9.13 -6.02 -5.79
N SER A 53 10.05 -5.82 -4.88
CA SER A 53 9.78 -5.86 -3.44
C SER A 53 8.80 -4.76 -3.01
N PHE A 54 8.97 -3.55 -3.56
CA PHE A 54 8.07 -2.44 -3.28
C PHE A 54 6.66 -2.70 -3.84
N ASN A 55 6.56 -3.24 -5.04
CA ASN A 55 5.26 -3.56 -5.65
C ASN A 55 4.47 -4.60 -4.83
N VAL A 56 5.14 -5.64 -4.31
CA VAL A 56 4.51 -6.61 -3.39
C VAL A 56 4.10 -5.94 -2.08
N SER A 57 4.90 -5.00 -1.59
CA SER A 57 4.59 -4.24 -0.37
C SER A 57 3.32 -3.40 -0.50
N LEU A 58 3.02 -2.85 -1.68
CA LEU A 58 1.78 -2.10 -1.93
C LEU A 58 0.54 -2.97 -1.71
N VAL A 59 0.54 -4.19 -2.24
CA VAL A 59 -0.57 -5.14 -2.04
C VAL A 59 -0.68 -5.52 -0.56
N ALA A 60 0.44 -5.79 0.10
CA ALA A 60 0.46 -6.13 1.52
C ALA A 60 -0.07 -4.98 2.39
N ILE A 61 0.35 -3.74 2.13
CA ILE A 61 -0.11 -2.54 2.87
C ILE A 61 -1.61 -2.35 2.68
N LEU A 62 -2.13 -2.50 1.47
CA LEU A 62 -3.57 -2.40 1.19
C LEU A 62 -4.34 -3.45 2.00
N MET A 63 -3.91 -4.71 1.99
CA MET A 63 -4.57 -5.78 2.75
C MET A 63 -4.50 -5.55 4.26
N VAL A 64 -3.34 -5.13 4.79
CA VAL A 64 -3.17 -4.80 6.21
C VAL A 64 -4.06 -3.63 6.61
N THR A 65 -4.13 -2.58 5.79
CA THR A 65 -4.99 -1.42 6.05
C THR A 65 -6.46 -1.84 6.06
N THR A 66 -6.89 -2.68 5.13
CA THR A 66 -8.26 -3.22 5.11
C THR A 66 -8.59 -3.97 6.40
N LEU A 67 -7.70 -4.86 6.85
CA LEU A 67 -7.87 -5.61 8.11
C LEU A 67 -7.95 -4.69 9.32
N VAL A 68 -7.06 -3.69 9.39
CA VAL A 68 -7.05 -2.70 10.48
C VAL A 68 -8.35 -1.94 10.53
N ILE A 69 -8.86 -1.45 9.40
CA ILE A 69 -10.10 -0.70 9.34
C ILE A 69 -11.30 -1.57 9.64
N CYS A 70 -11.37 -2.81 9.15
CA CYS A 70 -12.41 -3.76 9.55
C CYS A 70 -12.44 -3.96 11.08
N GLY A 71 -11.27 -4.09 11.72
CA GLY A 71 -11.18 -4.21 13.17
C GLY A 71 -11.58 -2.93 13.92
N VAL A 72 -11.18 -1.76 13.40
CA VAL A 72 -11.49 -0.45 13.99
C VAL A 72 -12.99 -0.14 13.91
N THR A 73 -13.65 -0.45 12.81
CA THR A 73 -15.08 -0.21 12.62
C THR A 73 -15.96 -1.08 13.53
N SER A 74 -15.44 -2.23 13.96
CA SER A 74 -16.19 -3.14 14.85
C SER A 74 -16.14 -2.74 16.33
N ASN A 75 -15.12 -1.99 16.77
CA ASN A 75 -14.92 -1.67 18.20
C ASN A 75 -14.22 -0.33 18.42
N VAL A 76 -14.91 0.61 19.07
CA VAL A 76 -14.39 1.98 19.36
C VAL A 76 -13.17 1.95 20.28
N VAL A 77 -13.09 1.02 21.23
CA VAL A 77 -11.92 0.91 22.12
C VAL A 77 -10.68 0.45 21.36
N LEU A 78 -10.86 -0.50 20.43
CA LEU A 78 -9.81 -0.98 19.55
C LEU A 78 -9.32 0.15 18.62
N SER A 79 -10.23 0.98 18.15
CA SER A 79 -9.95 2.15 17.30
C SER A 79 -8.99 3.13 18.00
N LEU A 80 -9.27 3.49 19.26
CA LEU A 80 -8.39 4.36 20.04
C LEU A 80 -7.01 3.75 20.27
N GLY A 81 -6.95 2.45 20.58
CA GLY A 81 -5.71 1.71 20.75
C GLY A 81 -4.86 1.68 19.48
N MET A 82 -5.49 1.48 18.31
CA MET A 82 -4.83 1.47 17.02
C MET A 82 -4.24 2.82 16.63
N VAL A 83 -4.99 3.92 16.85
CA VAL A 83 -4.49 5.28 16.60
C VAL A 83 -3.23 5.54 17.44
N GLY A 84 -3.24 5.13 18.71
CA GLY A 84 -2.08 5.21 19.59
C GLY A 84 -0.90 4.36 19.08
N ALA A 85 -1.15 3.13 18.67
CA ALA A 85 -0.12 2.24 18.16
C ALA A 85 0.49 2.75 16.83
N LEU A 86 -0.34 3.23 15.90
CA LEU A 86 0.12 3.77 14.62
C LEU A 86 0.93 5.06 14.77
N SER A 87 0.68 5.85 15.81
CA SER A 87 1.46 7.08 16.08
C SER A 87 2.92 6.81 16.45
N ILE A 88 3.24 5.61 16.92
CA ILE A 88 4.61 5.17 17.26
C ILE A 88 5.37 4.66 16.02
N VAL A 89 4.66 4.29 14.96
CA VAL A 89 5.27 3.78 13.72
C VAL A 89 6.02 4.91 13.03
N ARG A 90 7.35 4.85 13.08
CA ARG A 90 8.24 5.79 12.41
C ARG A 90 8.93 5.10 11.24
N PHE A 91 8.70 5.59 10.03
CA PHE A 91 9.47 5.16 8.87
C PHE A 91 10.91 5.66 8.98
N ARG A 92 11.86 4.74 9.07
CA ARG A 92 13.30 5.07 9.15
C ARG A 92 13.96 5.21 7.79
N THR A 93 13.34 4.67 6.74
CA THR A 93 13.84 4.74 5.37
C THR A 93 13.07 5.81 4.61
N ALA A 94 13.78 6.79 4.07
CA ALA A 94 13.18 7.76 3.16
C ALA A 94 12.82 7.05 1.85
N VAL A 95 11.56 7.16 1.44
CA VAL A 95 11.13 6.77 0.09
C VAL A 95 11.77 7.78 -0.86
N LYS A 96 12.63 7.30 -1.77
CA LYS A 96 13.45 8.18 -2.62
C LYS A 96 12.66 8.82 -3.76
N ASP A 97 11.67 8.10 -4.28
CA ASP A 97 10.90 8.56 -5.43
C ASP A 97 9.53 9.11 -5.02
N PRO A 98 9.16 10.33 -5.47
CA PRO A 98 7.85 10.92 -5.18
C PRO A 98 6.69 10.08 -5.71
N MET A 99 6.88 9.37 -6.82
CA MET A 99 5.85 8.50 -7.40
C MET A 99 5.57 7.27 -6.55
N ASP A 100 6.57 6.71 -5.88
CA ASP A 100 6.39 5.59 -4.94
C ASP A 100 5.49 6.00 -3.77
N LEU A 101 5.61 7.26 -3.29
CA LEU A 101 4.72 7.80 -2.27
C LEU A 101 3.27 7.88 -2.76
N VAL A 102 3.03 8.28 -4.00
CA VAL A 102 1.68 8.34 -4.57
C VAL A 102 1.04 6.96 -4.60
N PHE A 103 1.77 5.94 -5.07
CA PHE A 103 1.28 4.56 -5.07
C PHE A 103 1.03 4.02 -3.66
N LEU A 104 1.89 4.37 -2.70
CA LEU A 104 1.71 3.99 -1.30
C LEU A 104 0.43 4.60 -0.71
N PHE A 105 0.22 5.91 -0.90
CA PHE A 105 -1.00 6.59 -0.43
C PHE A 105 -2.25 6.07 -1.13
N TRP A 106 -2.17 5.74 -2.41
CA TRP A 106 -3.27 5.12 -3.14
C TRP A 106 -3.62 3.75 -2.55
N ALA A 107 -2.64 2.89 -2.29
CA ALA A 107 -2.86 1.58 -1.66
C ALA A 107 -3.50 1.71 -0.27
N ILE A 108 -3.05 2.68 0.56
CA ILE A 108 -3.63 2.96 1.87
C ILE A 108 -5.09 3.43 1.73
N ALA A 109 -5.37 4.38 0.83
CA ALA A 109 -6.71 4.92 0.62
C ALA A 109 -7.70 3.85 0.18
N GLU A 110 -7.33 2.99 -0.78
CA GLU A 110 -8.16 1.87 -1.22
C GLU A 110 -8.36 0.84 -0.10
N GLY A 111 -7.34 0.59 0.72
CA GLY A 111 -7.46 -0.26 1.90
C GLY A 111 -8.46 0.27 2.92
N ILE A 112 -8.49 1.59 3.16
CA ILE A 112 -9.47 2.25 4.04
C ILE A 112 -10.88 2.10 3.47
N LEU A 113 -11.07 2.34 2.17
CA LEU A 113 -12.38 2.24 1.52
C LEU A 113 -12.92 0.80 1.57
N CYS A 114 -12.07 -0.19 1.29
CA CYS A 114 -12.45 -1.60 1.39
C CYS A 114 -12.82 -2.00 2.82
N GLY A 115 -12.01 -1.59 3.81
CA GLY A 115 -12.25 -1.90 5.23
C GLY A 115 -13.48 -1.20 5.80
N ALA A 116 -13.83 -0.02 5.29
CA ALA A 116 -15.05 0.71 5.64
C ALA A 116 -16.31 0.20 4.91
N SER A 117 -16.20 -0.90 4.15
CA SER A 117 -17.28 -1.48 3.32
C SER A 117 -17.82 -0.53 2.22
N LEU A 118 -17.01 0.47 1.83
CA LEU A 118 -17.33 1.41 0.75
C LEU A 118 -16.86 0.89 -0.62
N LEU A 119 -17.13 -0.39 -0.90
CA LEU A 119 -16.71 -1.08 -2.12
C LEU A 119 -17.11 -0.37 -3.42
N PRO A 120 -18.32 0.21 -3.58
CA PRO A 120 -18.66 0.92 -4.82
C PRO A 120 -17.76 2.12 -5.08
N LEU A 121 -17.35 2.83 -4.03
CA LEU A 121 -16.44 3.98 -4.14
C LEU A 121 -15.02 3.54 -4.50
N ALA A 122 -14.53 2.46 -3.89
CA ALA A 122 -13.23 1.88 -4.21
C ALA A 122 -13.18 1.40 -5.67
N LEU A 123 -14.22 0.71 -6.14
CA LEU A 123 -14.31 0.22 -7.52
C LEU A 123 -14.38 1.32 -8.57
N LEU A 124 -14.92 2.49 -8.25
CA LEU A 124 -14.94 3.65 -9.14
C LEU A 124 -13.61 4.45 -9.05
N GLY A 125 -13.10 4.66 -7.86
CA GLY A 125 -11.88 5.44 -7.62
C GLY A 125 -10.62 4.77 -8.18
N CYS A 126 -10.52 3.46 -7.99
CA CYS A 126 -9.36 2.68 -8.40
C CYS A 126 -9.03 2.80 -9.91
N PRO A 127 -9.96 2.58 -10.86
CA PRO A 127 -9.65 2.72 -12.28
C PRO A 127 -9.40 4.16 -12.70
N ILE A 128 -10.08 5.15 -12.09
CA ILE A 128 -9.86 6.57 -12.40
C ILE A 128 -8.44 6.98 -12.06
N LEU A 129 -7.97 6.67 -10.85
CA LEU A 129 -6.60 6.94 -10.42
C LEU A 129 -5.59 6.13 -11.23
N GLY A 130 -5.88 4.87 -11.53
CA GLY A 130 -5.03 4.01 -12.34
C GLY A 130 -4.81 4.57 -13.75
N ILE A 131 -5.87 5.00 -14.43
CA ILE A 131 -5.78 5.62 -15.75
C ILE A 131 -5.01 6.94 -15.67
N PHE A 132 -5.31 7.77 -14.68
CA PHE A 132 -4.60 9.04 -14.46
C PHE A 132 -3.09 8.80 -14.33
N LEU A 133 -2.67 7.88 -13.46
CA LEU A 133 -1.26 7.57 -13.25
C LEU A 133 -0.60 6.98 -14.50
N LEU A 134 -1.27 6.10 -15.22
CA LEU A 134 -0.74 5.53 -16.47
C LEU A 134 -0.51 6.60 -17.53
N VAL A 135 -1.43 7.56 -17.68
CA VAL A 135 -1.32 8.63 -18.67
C VAL A 135 -0.21 9.61 -18.31
N PHE A 136 -0.19 10.07 -17.05
CA PHE A 136 0.79 11.06 -16.59
C PHE A 136 2.20 10.49 -16.41
N ALA A 137 2.33 9.29 -15.89
CA ALA A 137 3.65 8.67 -15.71
C ALA A 137 4.32 8.33 -17.04
N ASN A 138 3.54 7.93 -18.05
CA ASN A 138 4.06 7.66 -19.39
C ASN A 138 4.59 8.93 -20.08
N HIS A 139 4.13 10.10 -19.65
CA HIS A 139 4.60 11.38 -20.20
C HIS A 139 5.95 11.82 -19.61
N GLN A 140 6.26 11.42 -18.37
CA GLN A 140 7.52 11.76 -17.68
C GLN A 140 8.71 10.87 -18.08
N GLN A 141 8.48 9.71 -18.68
CA GLN A 141 9.55 8.76 -19.03
C GLN A 141 10.43 9.20 -20.23
N LYS A 142 10.18 10.36 -20.85
CA LYS A 142 11.03 10.85 -21.95
C LYS A 142 12.38 11.41 -21.52
N ASP A 143 12.57 11.69 -20.24
CA ASP A 143 13.84 12.17 -19.68
C ASP A 143 14.49 11.08 -18.81
N ASN A 144 14.86 9.96 -19.43
CA ASN A 144 15.65 8.94 -18.74
C ASN A 144 17.09 9.44 -18.55
N PRO A 145 17.58 9.62 -17.32
CA PRO A 145 19.02 9.75 -17.09
C PRO A 145 19.66 8.40 -17.43
N TYR A 146 20.42 8.37 -18.50
CA TYR A 146 21.26 7.21 -18.85
C TYR A 146 22.38 7.12 -17.81
N LEU A 147 22.36 6.10 -16.97
CA LEU A 147 23.51 5.75 -16.13
C LEU A 147 24.54 5.05 -17.01
N ILE A 148 25.56 5.79 -17.46
CA ILE A 148 26.72 5.23 -18.14
C ILE A 148 27.64 4.68 -17.05
N ILE A 149 27.62 3.37 -16.81
CA ILE A 149 28.58 2.69 -15.95
C ILE A 149 29.82 2.42 -16.79
N VAL A 150 30.81 3.31 -16.74
CA VAL A 150 32.13 3.10 -17.35
C VAL A 150 32.94 2.24 -16.38
N ARG A 151 33.10 0.97 -16.71
CA ARG A 151 33.96 0.06 -15.94
C ARG A 151 35.37 0.22 -16.50
N LEU A 152 36.16 1.10 -15.91
CA LEU A 152 37.57 1.27 -16.24
C LEU A 152 38.34 0.05 -15.71
N MET A 153 38.90 -0.74 -16.62
CA MET A 153 39.74 -1.90 -16.28
C MET A 153 41.25 -1.55 -16.20
N ASP A 154 41.64 -0.32 -16.57
CA ASP A 154 43.05 0.11 -16.57
C ASP A 154 43.16 1.52 -15.95
N GLY A 155 44.08 1.67 -14.98
CA GLY A 155 44.31 2.91 -14.24
C GLY A 155 44.85 4.09 -15.08
N GLU A 156 45.21 3.88 -16.34
CA GLU A 156 45.70 4.96 -17.26
C GLU A 156 44.54 5.78 -17.91
N LEU A 157 43.32 5.26 -17.88
CA LEU A 157 42.14 5.93 -18.47
C LEU A 157 41.40 6.86 -17.48
N GLU A 158 41.70 6.73 -16.19
CA GLU A 158 41.06 7.55 -15.15
C GLU A 158 41.41 9.05 -15.28
N GLN A 159 42.68 9.34 -15.64
CA GLN A 159 43.16 10.71 -15.85
C GLN A 159 42.59 11.39 -17.11
N LYS A 160 42.04 10.64 -18.05
CA LYS A 160 41.50 11.17 -19.31
C LYS A 160 40.03 11.51 -19.26
N VAL A 161 39.33 11.08 -18.21
CA VAL A 161 37.87 11.34 -18.00
C VAL A 161 37.64 12.53 -17.08
N GLU A 162 38.62 12.93 -16.25
CA GLU A 162 38.58 14.09 -15.37
C GLU A 162 39.05 15.41 -16.01
N GLY A 163 39.51 15.41 -17.24
CA GLY A 163 39.89 16.59 -18.05
C GLY A 163 38.79 16.93 -19.04
#